data_f3f28b86cddaaf921b46855fdae1852e
#
_entry.id   f3f28b86cddaaf921b46855fdae1852e
#
_cell.length_a   1.000
_cell.length_b   1.000
_cell.length_c   1.000
_cell.angle_alpha   90.00
_cell.angle_beta   90.00
_cell.angle_gamma   90.00
#
_symmetry.space_group_name_H-M   'P 1'
#
loop_
_entity.id
_entity.type
_entity.pdbx_description
1 polymer ?
#
loop_
_entity_poly.entity_id
_entity_poly.type
_entity_poly.pdbx_seq_one_letter_code
_entity_poly.pdbx_strand_id
1 'polypeptide(L)'
;LDTSTYEINIGQGLTAQTTAILRFNPHIYTRKNNLIAKVGFSMQSDINDNAKFYLFPDVEASYSLFNNVFIPYAGWKGNVERNTFNKLRIENPFLSEDIDIKNTIQRSNLYAGIRGSMSSNFTFNISTNIDRLDNFYFHIPDTISSIENKFQLTYEKVTRTTILGEVTYQNGE
;
A
#
# COMPACT_ATOMS: atom_id res chain seq x y z
N LEU A 1 -4.21 -15.93 5.91
CA LEU A 1 -5.34 -15.23 6.53
C LEU A 1 -4.78 -14.16 7.45
N ASP A 2 -4.99 -12.91 7.10
CA ASP A 2 -4.56 -11.79 7.94
C ASP A 2 -5.79 -11.27 8.70
N THR A 3 -5.91 -11.65 9.98
CA THR A 3 -7.03 -11.28 10.85
C THR A 3 -6.53 -10.45 12.01
N SER A 4 -7.21 -9.35 12.30
CA SER A 4 -7.06 -8.61 13.56
C SER A 4 -8.42 -8.32 14.15
N THR A 5 -8.57 -8.61 15.44
CA THR A 5 -9.72 -8.24 16.23
C THR A 5 -9.29 -7.19 17.23
N TYR A 6 -10.02 -6.11 17.36
CA TYR A 6 -9.83 -5.12 18.41
C TYR A 6 -11.18 -4.75 19.02
N GLU A 7 -11.17 -4.53 20.30
CA GLU A 7 -12.34 -4.15 21.08
C GLU A 7 -12.35 -2.63 21.28
N ILE A 8 -13.43 -1.99 20.89
CA ILE A 8 -13.67 -0.57 21.15
C ILE A 8 -14.68 -0.50 22.29
N ASN A 9 -14.30 0.11 23.39
CA ASN A 9 -15.18 0.32 24.55
C ASN A 9 -15.98 1.61 24.33
N ILE A 10 -17.20 1.48 23.82
CA ILE A 10 -18.14 2.60 23.66
C ILE A 10 -19.12 2.49 24.82
N GLY A 11 -18.88 3.22 25.89
CA GLY A 11 -19.72 3.59 27.02
C GLY A 11 -21.03 2.86 27.35
N GLN A 12 -21.17 1.57 27.09
CA GLN A 12 -22.15 0.54 27.50
C GLN A 12 -22.21 -0.67 26.53
N GLY A 13 -21.13 -0.95 25.83
CA GLY A 13 -21.04 -2.19 25.04
C GLY A 13 -19.67 -2.28 24.36
N LEU A 14 -19.03 -3.43 24.49
CA LEU A 14 -17.83 -3.74 23.70
C LEU A 14 -18.26 -4.05 22.28
N THR A 15 -17.96 -3.17 21.32
CA THR A 15 -18.15 -3.47 19.91
C THR A 15 -16.83 -3.96 19.34
N ALA A 16 -16.71 -5.26 19.12
CA ALA A 16 -15.56 -5.85 18.48
C ALA A 16 -15.69 -5.67 16.97
N GLN A 17 -14.80 -4.89 16.36
CA GLN A 17 -14.71 -4.79 14.90
C GLN A 17 -13.67 -5.80 14.41
N THR A 18 -14.13 -6.88 13.78
CA THR A 18 -13.26 -7.88 13.16
C THR A 18 -13.03 -7.53 11.70
N THR A 19 -11.77 -7.35 11.31
CA THR A 19 -11.39 -7.09 9.93
C THR A 19 -10.49 -8.22 9.43
N ALA A 20 -10.89 -8.88 8.35
CA ALA A 20 -10.09 -9.88 7.68
C ALA A 20 -9.99 -9.58 6.17
N ILE A 21 -8.81 -9.74 5.61
CA ILE A 21 -8.59 -9.62 4.16
C ILE A 21 -8.09 -10.96 3.64
N LEU A 22 -8.87 -11.57 2.75
CA LEU A 22 -8.46 -12.75 2.00
C LEU A 22 -7.81 -12.30 0.70
N ARG A 23 -6.66 -12.88 0.35
CA ARG A 23 -5.94 -12.57 -0.89
C ARG A 23 -5.65 -13.84 -1.66
N PHE A 24 -5.89 -13.78 -2.98
CA PHE A 24 -5.54 -14.82 -3.93
C PHE A 24 -4.89 -14.17 -5.15
N ASN A 25 -3.62 -14.49 -5.41
CA ASN A 25 -2.77 -13.81 -6.40
C ASN A 25 -2.20 -14.79 -7.43
N PRO A 26 -2.99 -15.34 -8.35
CA PRO A 26 -2.49 -16.20 -9.42
C PRO A 26 -1.72 -15.37 -10.45
N HIS A 27 -0.55 -15.85 -10.84
CA HIS A 27 0.28 -15.20 -11.85
C HIS A 27 1.09 -16.20 -12.66
N ILE A 28 1.44 -15.80 -13.87
CA ILE A 28 2.38 -16.47 -14.74
C ILE A 28 3.67 -15.66 -14.74
N TYR A 29 4.76 -16.33 -14.52
CA TYR A 29 6.09 -15.74 -14.55
C TYR A 29 6.88 -16.30 -15.72
N THR A 30 7.49 -15.44 -16.53
CA THR A 30 8.35 -15.82 -17.62
C THR A 30 9.69 -15.11 -17.54
N ARG A 31 10.75 -15.87 -17.87
CA ARG A 31 12.09 -15.35 -18.05
C ARG A 31 12.64 -15.85 -19.37
N LYS A 32 12.88 -14.95 -20.29
CA LYS A 32 13.46 -15.28 -21.59
C LYS A 32 14.56 -14.27 -21.93
N ASN A 33 15.79 -14.78 -22.09
CA ASN A 33 16.96 -13.94 -22.29
C ASN A 33 17.07 -12.86 -21.20
N ASN A 34 17.00 -11.59 -21.59
CA ASN A 34 17.11 -10.43 -20.73
C ASN A 34 15.75 -9.92 -20.22
N LEU A 35 14.65 -10.52 -20.68
CA LEU A 35 13.28 -10.13 -20.28
C LEU A 35 12.82 -10.98 -19.10
N ILE A 36 12.31 -10.31 -18.09
CA ILE A 36 11.55 -10.90 -16.99
C ILE A 36 10.17 -10.27 -17.01
N ALA A 37 9.13 -11.08 -17.05
CA ALA A 37 7.76 -10.59 -17.00
C ALA A 37 6.90 -11.45 -16.07
N LYS A 38 6.04 -10.80 -15.33
CA LYS A 38 4.99 -11.38 -14.50
C LYS A 38 3.65 -10.82 -14.96
N VAL A 39 2.69 -11.70 -15.22
CA VAL A 39 1.32 -11.31 -15.58
C VAL A 39 0.35 -12.11 -14.72
N GLY A 40 -0.50 -11.41 -14.02
CA GLY A 40 -1.48 -12.01 -13.13
C GLY A 40 -2.54 -11.00 -12.70
N PHE A 41 -3.29 -11.42 -11.71
CA PHE A 41 -4.26 -10.57 -11.04
C PHE A 41 -4.32 -10.90 -9.54
N SER A 42 -4.78 -9.95 -8.75
CA SER A 42 -4.99 -10.09 -7.32
C SER A 42 -6.48 -10.00 -7.02
N MET A 43 -7.05 -11.09 -6.54
CA MET A 43 -8.41 -11.11 -5.99
C MET A 43 -8.31 -10.90 -4.49
N GLN A 44 -9.04 -9.92 -3.97
CA GLN A 44 -9.04 -9.62 -2.54
C GLN A 44 -10.48 -9.47 -2.06
N SER A 45 -10.76 -10.06 -0.91
CA SER A 45 -12.03 -9.90 -0.22
C SER A 45 -11.78 -9.24 1.12
N ASP A 46 -12.43 -8.09 1.31
CA ASP A 46 -12.48 -7.40 2.60
C ASP A 46 -13.73 -7.91 3.34
N ILE A 47 -13.49 -8.69 4.39
CA ILE A 47 -14.55 -9.24 5.25
C ILE A 47 -14.71 -8.29 6.43
N ASN A 48 -15.40 -7.20 6.20
CA ASN A 48 -15.96 -6.32 7.21
C ASN A 48 -17.49 -6.44 7.13
N ASP A 49 -18.28 -5.72 7.87
CA ASP A 49 -19.76 -5.82 7.96
C ASP A 49 -20.50 -6.09 6.64
N ASN A 50 -19.88 -5.76 5.49
CA ASN A 50 -20.34 -6.13 4.15
C ASN A 50 -19.14 -6.61 3.32
N ALA A 51 -18.99 -7.91 3.13
CA ALA A 51 -17.91 -8.47 2.33
C ALA A 51 -17.82 -7.83 0.94
N LYS A 52 -16.73 -7.14 0.65
CA LYS A 52 -16.45 -6.50 -0.64
C LYS A 52 -15.35 -7.24 -1.37
N PHE A 53 -15.58 -7.51 -2.65
CA PHE A 53 -14.61 -8.16 -3.51
C PHE A 53 -13.95 -7.14 -4.43
N TYR A 54 -12.64 -7.27 -4.56
CA TYR A 54 -11.82 -6.45 -5.42
C TYR A 54 -11.00 -7.32 -6.34
N LEU A 55 -10.85 -6.89 -7.58
CA LEU A 55 -9.99 -7.51 -8.57
C LEU A 55 -8.99 -6.43 -9.04
N PHE A 56 -7.72 -6.72 -8.91
CA PHE A 56 -6.64 -5.82 -9.30
C PHE A 56 -5.72 -6.48 -10.33
N PRO A 57 -5.10 -5.72 -11.23
CA PRO A 57 -3.98 -6.20 -12.02
C PRO A 57 -2.78 -6.53 -11.12
N ASP A 58 -1.95 -7.46 -11.56
CA ASP A 58 -0.63 -7.76 -10.97
C ASP A 58 0.34 -8.07 -12.11
N VAL A 59 0.80 -7.02 -12.77
CA VAL A 59 1.64 -7.08 -13.96
C VAL A 59 2.95 -6.35 -13.70
N GLU A 60 4.05 -6.98 -14.07
CA GLU A 60 5.38 -6.40 -13.99
C GLU A 60 6.24 -6.88 -15.15
N ALA A 61 7.06 -6.00 -15.70
CA ALA A 61 8.07 -6.35 -16.68
C ALA A 61 9.38 -5.61 -16.39
N SER A 62 10.50 -6.27 -16.63
CA SER A 62 11.84 -5.67 -16.58
C SER A 62 12.72 -6.26 -17.67
N TYR A 63 13.62 -5.43 -18.20
CA TYR A 63 14.52 -5.83 -19.26
C TYR A 63 15.95 -5.47 -18.92
N SER A 64 16.86 -6.44 -18.89
CA SER A 64 18.28 -6.22 -18.59
C SER A 64 19.03 -5.78 -19.84
N LEU A 65 19.63 -4.60 -19.77
CA LEU A 65 20.51 -4.03 -20.79
C LEU A 65 21.96 -4.05 -20.31
N PHE A 66 22.90 -4.24 -21.22
CA PHE A 66 24.34 -4.12 -20.97
C PHE A 66 24.81 -4.91 -19.72
N ASN A 67 24.44 -6.20 -19.64
CA ASN A 67 24.81 -7.05 -18.49
C ASN A 67 24.39 -6.48 -17.13
N ASN A 68 23.13 -6.03 -17.00
CA ASN A 68 22.54 -5.45 -15.79
C ASN A 68 23.02 -4.04 -15.42
N VAL A 69 23.76 -3.35 -16.29
CA VAL A 69 24.12 -1.94 -16.06
C VAL A 69 22.88 -1.06 -16.02
N PHE A 70 21.89 -1.35 -16.88
CA PHE A 70 20.59 -0.68 -16.91
C PHE A 70 19.47 -1.70 -16.98
N ILE A 71 18.53 -1.61 -16.06
CA ILE A 71 17.35 -2.48 -16.00
C ILE A 71 16.12 -1.58 -15.91
N PRO A 72 15.56 -1.11 -17.05
CA PRO A 72 14.24 -0.51 -17.04
C PRO A 72 13.21 -1.52 -16.57
N TYR A 73 12.24 -1.04 -15.81
CA TYR A 73 11.12 -1.83 -15.32
C TYR A 73 9.85 -1.00 -15.25
N ALA A 74 8.73 -1.66 -15.40
CA ALA A 74 7.42 -1.05 -15.21
C ALA A 74 6.45 -2.10 -14.68
N GLY A 75 5.41 -1.64 -14.00
CA GLY A 75 4.37 -2.52 -13.52
C GLY A 75 3.09 -1.78 -13.19
N TRP A 76 2.05 -2.58 -13.03
CA TRP A 76 0.73 -2.14 -12.64
C TRP A 76 0.13 -3.12 -11.66
N LYS A 77 -0.23 -2.63 -10.48
CA LYS A 77 -0.81 -3.44 -9.41
C LYS A 77 -1.87 -2.66 -8.63
N GLY A 78 -2.64 -3.37 -7.85
CA GLY A 78 -3.55 -2.80 -6.87
C GLY A 78 -3.59 -3.64 -5.60
N ASN A 79 -4.11 -3.08 -4.53
CA ASN A 79 -4.14 -3.72 -3.23
C ASN A 79 -5.19 -3.09 -2.32
N VAL A 80 -5.70 -3.85 -1.35
CA VAL A 80 -6.42 -3.33 -0.19
C VAL A 80 -5.43 -3.23 0.96
N GLU A 81 -5.19 -2.01 1.43
CA GLU A 81 -4.36 -1.73 2.59
C GLU A 81 -5.23 -1.69 3.84
N ARG A 82 -4.90 -2.55 4.80
CA ARG A 82 -5.62 -2.61 6.06
C ARG A 82 -5.21 -1.46 6.96
N ASN A 83 -6.22 -0.70 7.41
CA ASN A 83 -6.06 0.28 8.46
C ASN A 83 -6.57 -0.32 9.78
N THR A 84 -5.75 -0.24 10.81
CA THR A 84 -6.12 -0.70 12.16
C THR A 84 -6.05 0.48 13.12
N PHE A 85 -6.87 0.44 14.17
CA PHE A 85 -6.86 1.46 15.21
C PHE A 85 -5.46 1.67 15.79
N ASN A 86 -4.74 0.58 16.01
CA ASN A 86 -3.39 0.65 16.56
C ASN A 86 -2.40 1.37 15.62
N LYS A 87 -2.46 1.09 14.30
CA LYS A 87 -1.65 1.80 13.29
C LYS A 87 -1.96 3.31 13.32
N LEU A 88 -3.24 3.66 13.28
CA LEU A 88 -3.69 5.04 13.25
C LEU A 88 -3.35 5.81 14.54
N ARG A 89 -3.41 5.13 15.69
CA ARG A 89 -3.05 5.71 16.98
C ARG A 89 -1.55 5.91 17.15
N ILE A 90 -0.72 5.08 16.53
CA ILE A 90 0.73 5.31 16.47
C ILE A 90 1.04 6.56 15.65
N GLU A 91 0.32 6.78 14.54
CA GLU A 91 0.48 7.97 13.71
C GLU A 91 -0.04 9.24 14.41
N ASN A 92 -1.18 9.12 15.12
CA ASN A 92 -1.76 10.22 15.88
C ASN A 92 -2.32 9.72 17.24
N PRO A 93 -1.57 9.90 18.35
CA PRO A 93 -2.01 9.48 19.69
C PRO A 93 -3.29 10.16 20.21
N PHE A 94 -3.67 11.30 19.62
CA PHE A 94 -4.87 12.07 19.99
C PHE A 94 -6.11 11.68 19.19
N LEU A 95 -6.07 10.52 18.52
CA LEU A 95 -7.21 10.01 17.76
C LEU A 95 -8.39 9.70 18.68
N SER A 96 -9.59 10.10 18.27
CA SER A 96 -10.83 9.77 18.99
C SER A 96 -11.03 8.25 19.06
N GLU A 97 -11.66 7.77 20.11
CA GLU A 97 -11.96 6.35 20.28
C GLU A 97 -13.17 5.91 19.45
N ASP A 98 -14.08 6.85 19.16
CA ASP A 98 -15.29 6.61 18.35
C ASP A 98 -15.04 7.01 16.90
N ILE A 99 -14.36 6.12 16.15
CA ILE A 99 -14.07 6.35 14.73
C ILE A 99 -14.45 5.13 13.89
N ASP A 100 -15.04 5.38 12.72
CA ASP A 100 -15.29 4.37 11.71
C ASP A 100 -14.01 4.15 10.87
N ILE A 101 -13.38 3.00 11.01
CA ILE A 101 -12.12 2.68 10.32
C ILE A 101 -12.41 1.96 9.01
N LYS A 102 -12.01 2.58 7.91
CA LYS A 102 -12.11 2.00 6.56
C LYS A 102 -10.73 1.62 6.03
N ASN A 103 -10.69 0.50 5.31
CA ASN A 103 -9.48 0.10 4.60
C ASN A 103 -9.23 1.03 3.40
N THR A 104 -7.98 1.36 3.15
CA THR A 104 -7.57 2.13 1.98
C THR A 104 -7.47 1.20 0.78
N ILE A 105 -8.11 1.56 -0.32
CA ILE A 105 -8.12 0.76 -1.54
C ILE A 105 -7.19 1.42 -2.55
N GLN A 106 -6.03 0.83 -2.77
CA GLN A 106 -5.14 1.22 -3.85
C GLN A 106 -5.66 0.61 -5.15
N ARG A 107 -6.54 1.34 -5.83
CA ARG A 107 -7.17 0.87 -7.07
C ARG A 107 -6.17 0.62 -8.18
N SER A 108 -5.15 1.43 -8.23
CA SER A 108 -4.11 1.36 -9.24
C SER A 108 -2.83 1.96 -8.67
N ASN A 109 -1.74 1.22 -8.76
CA ASN A 109 -0.38 1.71 -8.64
C ASN A 109 0.31 1.41 -9.97
N LEU A 110 0.50 2.43 -10.79
CA LEU A 110 1.30 2.37 -11.99
C LEU A 110 2.69 2.87 -11.65
N TYR A 111 3.70 2.05 -11.87
CA TYR A 111 5.07 2.42 -11.59
C TYR A 111 5.99 2.10 -12.74
N ALA A 112 7.02 2.92 -12.89
CA ALA A 112 8.11 2.69 -13.83
C ALA A 112 9.42 3.23 -13.25
N GLY A 113 10.51 2.63 -13.66
CA GLY A 113 11.83 3.06 -13.20
C GLY A 113 12.97 2.44 -13.99
N ILE A 114 14.16 2.86 -13.62
CA ILE A 114 15.42 2.31 -14.12
C ILE A 114 16.29 2.05 -12.89
N ARG A 115 16.76 0.82 -12.76
CA ARG A 115 17.76 0.43 -11.75
C ARG A 115 18.96 -0.19 -12.44
N GLY A 116 20.08 -0.19 -11.77
CA GLY A 116 21.27 -0.78 -12.34
C GLY A 116 22.49 -0.74 -11.44
N SER A 117 23.59 -1.28 -11.97
CA SER A 117 24.88 -1.33 -11.30
C SER A 117 25.96 -0.83 -12.26
N MET A 118 26.58 0.31 -11.96
CA MET A 118 27.67 0.86 -12.78
C MET A 118 29.02 0.21 -12.43
N SER A 119 29.15 -0.36 -11.24
CA SER A 119 30.33 -1.12 -10.79
C SER A 119 29.90 -2.10 -9.70
N SER A 120 30.82 -2.97 -9.25
CA SER A 120 30.58 -3.88 -8.11
C SER A 120 30.14 -3.15 -6.82
N ASN A 121 30.47 -1.88 -6.71
CA ASN A 121 30.32 -1.09 -5.49
C ASN A 121 29.24 -0.01 -5.63
N PHE A 122 28.74 0.26 -6.84
CA PHE A 122 27.82 1.38 -7.10
C PHE A 122 26.55 0.90 -7.76
N THR A 123 25.41 1.09 -7.09
CA THR A 123 24.07 0.81 -7.62
C THR A 123 23.19 2.04 -7.55
N PHE A 124 22.20 2.11 -8.44
CA PHE A 124 21.23 3.20 -8.48
C PHE A 124 19.83 2.67 -8.78
N ASN A 125 18.83 3.42 -8.36
CA ASN A 125 17.43 3.21 -8.71
C ASN A 125 16.71 4.56 -8.81
N ILE A 126 16.07 4.81 -9.94
CA ILE A 126 15.23 5.99 -10.15
C ILE A 126 13.86 5.49 -10.57
N SER A 127 12.82 5.88 -9.86
CA SER A 127 11.47 5.41 -10.14
C SER A 127 10.40 6.47 -9.93
N THR A 128 9.28 6.29 -10.58
CA THR A 128 8.06 7.04 -10.36
C THR A 128 6.89 6.10 -10.16
N ASN A 129 5.98 6.48 -9.25
CA ASN A 129 4.74 5.78 -8.98
C ASN A 129 3.57 6.74 -9.09
N ILE A 130 2.46 6.28 -9.66
CA ILE A 130 1.18 6.98 -9.66
C ILE A 130 0.15 6.07 -9.00
N ASP A 131 -0.28 6.46 -7.80
CA ASP A 131 -1.26 5.76 -7.01
C ASP A 131 -2.64 6.41 -7.15
N ARG A 132 -3.68 5.60 -7.35
CA ARG A 132 -5.08 6.00 -7.19
C ARG A 132 -5.65 5.29 -5.98
N LEU A 133 -5.98 6.07 -4.97
CA LEU A 133 -6.39 5.59 -3.64
C LEU A 133 -7.84 6.00 -3.38
N ASP A 134 -8.68 5.04 -3.02
CA ASP A 134 -10.00 5.29 -2.45
C ASP A 134 -9.94 5.07 -0.94
N ASN A 135 -10.75 5.81 -0.18
CA ASN A 135 -10.77 5.79 1.28
C ASN A 135 -9.38 6.08 1.88
N PHE A 136 -8.64 7.01 1.29
CA PHE A 136 -7.43 7.51 1.92
C PHE A 136 -7.82 8.41 3.09
N TYR A 137 -7.29 8.13 4.28
CA TYR A 137 -7.68 8.84 5.49
C TYR A 137 -6.84 10.10 5.74
N PHE A 138 -7.50 11.09 6.30
CA PHE A 138 -6.87 12.30 6.82
C PHE A 138 -7.35 12.53 8.26
N HIS A 139 -6.45 13.04 9.09
CA HIS A 139 -6.77 13.45 10.44
C HIS A 139 -7.31 14.88 10.42
N ILE A 140 -8.54 15.06 10.89
CA ILE A 140 -9.17 16.37 11.04
C ILE A 140 -9.46 16.63 12.52
N PRO A 141 -9.36 17.89 13.00
CA PRO A 141 -9.74 18.23 14.36
C PRO A 141 -11.20 17.86 14.65
N ASP A 142 -11.47 17.27 15.79
CA ASP A 142 -12.82 17.01 16.26
C ASP A 142 -13.40 18.29 16.87
N THR A 143 -14.28 18.96 16.14
CA THR A 143 -14.94 20.20 16.57
C THR A 143 -16.19 19.97 17.42
N ILE A 144 -16.60 18.70 17.61
CA ILE A 144 -17.82 18.34 18.35
C ILE A 144 -17.49 18.04 19.81
N SER A 145 -16.28 17.54 20.10
CA SER A 145 -15.89 17.25 21.46
C SER A 145 -15.53 18.55 22.21
N SER A 146 -16.05 18.68 23.43
CA SER A 146 -15.82 19.86 24.29
C SER A 146 -14.36 20.08 24.70
N ILE A 147 -13.45 19.19 24.33
CA ILE A 147 -12.02 19.20 24.68
C ILE A 147 -11.16 19.33 23.41
N GLU A 148 -11.48 20.07 22.45
CA GLU A 148 -10.78 20.49 21.21
C GLU A 148 -9.38 19.87 20.86
N ASN A 149 -8.95 18.80 21.52
CA ASN A 149 -7.65 18.13 21.33
C ASN A 149 -7.74 16.71 20.79
N LYS A 150 -8.90 16.32 20.27
CA LYS A 150 -9.10 15.03 19.61
C LYS A 150 -9.17 15.19 18.10
N PHE A 151 -8.81 14.12 17.39
CA PHE A 151 -8.86 14.04 15.94
C PHE A 151 -9.81 12.96 15.50
N GLN A 152 -10.54 13.22 14.43
CA GLN A 152 -11.36 12.27 13.71
C GLN A 152 -10.73 11.91 12.36
N LEU A 153 -11.25 10.89 11.70
CA LEU A 153 -10.84 10.50 10.35
C LEU A 153 -11.87 10.96 9.32
N THR A 154 -11.39 11.57 8.25
CA THR A 154 -12.14 11.75 7.02
C THR A 154 -11.49 10.93 5.90
N TYR A 155 -12.30 10.51 4.93
CA TYR A 155 -11.88 9.60 3.85
C TYR A 155 -12.13 10.23 2.50
N GLU A 156 -11.08 10.30 1.69
CA GLU A 156 -11.11 10.93 0.38
C GLU A 156 -10.52 10.02 -0.71
N LYS A 157 -10.82 10.37 -1.97
CA LYS A 157 -10.14 9.79 -3.13
C LYS A 157 -8.92 10.64 -3.47
N VAL A 158 -7.77 10.00 -3.52
CA VAL A 158 -6.49 10.68 -3.72
C VAL A 158 -5.75 10.08 -4.91
N THR A 159 -5.14 10.94 -5.72
CA THR A 159 -4.09 10.55 -6.65
C THR A 159 -2.77 11.06 -6.11
N ARG A 160 -1.83 10.14 -5.87
CA ARG A 160 -0.50 10.44 -5.34
C ARG A 160 0.56 10.08 -6.36
N THR A 161 1.43 11.04 -6.68
CA THR A 161 2.62 10.80 -7.49
C THR A 161 3.84 10.84 -6.59
N THR A 162 4.68 9.83 -6.70
CA THR A 162 5.93 9.71 -5.93
C THR A 162 7.08 9.54 -6.91
N ILE A 163 8.15 10.30 -6.74
CA ILE A 163 9.40 10.15 -7.46
C ILE A 163 10.46 9.78 -6.43
N LEU A 164 11.20 8.72 -6.69
CA LEU A 164 12.27 8.22 -5.83
C LEU A 164 13.57 8.15 -6.61
N GLY A 165 14.64 8.69 -6.04
CA GLY A 165 16.01 8.48 -6.48
C GLY A 165 16.84 7.89 -5.35
N GLU A 166 17.51 6.79 -5.60
CA GLU A 166 18.35 6.09 -4.65
C GLU A 166 19.70 5.76 -5.28
N VAL A 167 20.76 5.99 -4.54
CA VAL A 167 22.13 5.66 -4.91
C VAL A 167 22.76 4.96 -3.72
N THR A 168 23.32 3.79 -3.95
CA THR A 168 24.03 3.01 -2.93
C THR A 168 25.46 2.80 -3.34
N TYR A 169 26.38 3.15 -2.44
CA TYR A 169 27.82 2.85 -2.57
C TYR A 169 28.24 1.92 -1.43
N GLN A 170 28.86 0.79 -1.77
CA GLN A 170 29.40 -0.16 -0.81
C GLN A 170 30.94 -0.17 -0.94
N ASN A 171 31.62 0.21 0.13
CA ASN A 171 33.08 0.03 0.21
C ASN A 171 33.32 -1.43 0.59
N GLY A 172 33.79 -2.24 -0.36
CA GLY A 172 34.23 -3.62 -0.06
C GLY A 172 35.57 -3.58 0.68
N GLU A 173 35.56 -4.02 1.94
CA GLU A 173 36.76 -4.51 2.59
C GLU A 173 37.08 -5.92 2.11
#